data_6a1a328a74beefacbaecaa4b23f1feff
#
_entry.id   6a1a328a74beefacbaecaa4b23f1feff
#
_cell.length_a   1.000
_cell.length_b   1.000
_cell.length_c   1.000
_cell.angle_alpha   90.00
_cell.angle_beta   90.00
_cell.angle_gamma   90.00
#
_symmetry.space_group_name_H-M   'P 1'
#
loop_
_entity.id
_entity.type
_entity.pdbx_description
1 polymer ?
#
loop_
_entity_poly.entity_id
_entity_poly.type
_entity_poly.pdbx_seq_one_letter_code
_entity_poly.pdbx_strand_id
1 'polypeptide(L)'
;TFGSTVGTFATSAAGGGDSRTKYAGWAELPVEAENGDYHYAYHICPDFKVDGHEARNFTVCYSAEHHSPVWVAAPVHNCYVGSSGNRNYGPDPVIPSSIQPSGSKASMGSPYNRGHMLGNHERSRTSGMNKQVSYYTNIAAQHGSTFNTGDGAWNNLEDKIDDYWCADTLYVVVGAYYDKWTDSYGNSAPQRSTSFGNITTDVPTMFYTLCLRTKKGNTNKSVLNCAADELQCAAFVMSHAMGKGHDPQAGDMRSVKEIEELTGFTFFANVPNAPKDTYNASD
;
A
#
# COMPACT_ATOMS: atom_id res chain seq x y z
N THR A 1 -5.26 -3.25 19.41
CA THR A 1 -6.16 -2.11 19.52
C THR A 1 -5.84 -1.18 18.39
N PHE A 2 -6.83 -0.97 17.52
CA PHE A 2 -6.82 0.24 16.73
C PHE A 2 -6.73 1.37 17.74
N GLY A 3 -5.55 1.94 17.95
CA GLY A 3 -5.39 2.97 18.94
C GLY A 3 -6.53 3.97 18.81
N SER A 4 -7.01 4.46 19.91
CA SER A 4 -8.10 5.44 20.09
C SER A 4 -7.97 6.74 19.28
N THR A 5 -7.13 6.77 18.28
CA THR A 5 -6.92 7.83 17.30
C THR A 5 -7.62 7.54 15.97
N VAL A 6 -8.79 6.91 16.03
CA VAL A 6 -9.78 7.14 14.99
C VAL A 6 -10.29 8.55 15.25
N GLY A 7 -9.64 9.55 14.67
CA GLY A 7 -10.10 10.93 14.79
C GLY A 7 -11.55 11.01 14.36
N THR A 8 -12.33 11.86 14.99
CA THR A 8 -13.71 12.17 14.63
C THR A 8 -13.77 12.50 13.15
N PHE A 9 -14.24 11.54 12.34
CA PHE A 9 -14.38 11.71 10.91
C PHE A 9 -15.64 12.54 10.64
N ALA A 10 -15.44 13.77 10.21
CA ALA A 10 -16.52 14.47 9.55
C ALA A 10 -16.74 13.78 8.19
N THR A 11 -17.87 13.14 8.01
CA THR A 11 -18.37 12.67 6.73
C THR A 11 -18.67 13.88 5.84
N SER A 12 -17.71 14.40 5.14
CA SER A 12 -17.99 15.30 4.03
C SER A 12 -17.21 14.82 2.82
N ALA A 13 -17.96 14.25 1.91
CA ALA A 13 -17.55 14.14 0.53
C ALA A 13 -17.12 15.49 -0.02
N ALA A 14 -16.10 15.48 -0.89
CA ALA A 14 -15.81 16.48 -1.88
C ALA A 14 -16.00 17.94 -1.48
N GLY A 15 -15.03 18.51 -0.83
CA GLY A 15 -14.91 19.96 -0.69
C GLY A 15 -13.49 20.25 -0.27
N GLY A 16 -12.73 20.93 -1.13
CA GLY A 16 -11.30 21.21 -1.01
C GLY A 16 -10.82 21.82 0.31
N GLY A 17 -10.85 21.03 1.36
CA GLY A 17 -10.16 21.29 2.61
C GLY A 17 -8.83 20.54 2.59
N ASP A 18 -7.81 21.08 3.22
CA ASP A 18 -6.51 20.45 3.34
C ASP A 18 -6.64 19.08 4.00
N SER A 19 -6.63 18.02 3.18
CA SER A 19 -6.76 16.63 3.60
C SER A 19 -5.67 16.24 4.62
N ARG A 20 -4.50 16.86 4.55
CA ARG A 20 -3.36 16.66 5.47
C ARG A 20 -3.72 16.96 6.91
N THR A 21 -4.47 18.03 7.15
CA THR A 21 -4.92 18.41 8.51
C THR A 21 -5.96 17.44 9.04
N LYS A 22 -6.85 16.95 8.16
CA LYS A 22 -7.98 16.09 8.52
C LYS A 22 -7.55 14.71 9.02
N TYR A 23 -6.48 14.14 8.44
CA TYR A 23 -6.01 12.77 8.71
C TYR A 23 -4.62 12.73 9.37
N ALA A 24 -4.18 13.84 9.94
CA ALA A 24 -2.81 14.04 10.44
C ALA A 24 -2.33 13.06 11.52
N GLY A 25 -3.23 12.30 12.13
CA GLY A 25 -2.88 11.37 13.22
C GLY A 25 -2.71 9.91 12.83
N TRP A 26 -2.92 9.53 11.57
CA TRP A 26 -2.84 8.12 11.17
C TRP A 26 -1.40 7.63 11.02
N ALA A 27 -1.09 6.52 11.70
CA ALA A 27 0.28 6.01 11.80
C ALA A 27 0.88 5.58 10.45
N GLU A 28 0.07 5.05 9.54
CA GLU A 28 0.51 4.58 8.22
C GLU A 28 0.78 5.68 7.22
N LEU A 29 0.28 6.91 7.45
CA LEU A 29 0.30 7.95 6.41
C LEU A 29 1.71 8.46 6.13
N PRO A 30 2.14 8.42 4.87
CA PRO A 30 3.23 9.27 4.39
C PRO A 30 2.85 10.74 4.42
N VAL A 31 3.84 11.62 4.45
CA VAL A 31 3.61 13.04 4.21
C VAL A 31 3.19 13.23 2.75
N GLU A 32 2.10 13.99 2.53
CA GLU A 32 1.72 14.38 1.17
C GLU A 32 2.80 15.25 0.54
N ALA A 33 3.27 14.88 -0.64
CA ALA A 33 4.20 15.70 -1.40
C ALA A 33 3.46 16.85 -2.07
N GLU A 34 4.03 18.05 -2.06
CA GLU A 34 3.56 19.18 -2.85
C GLU A 34 3.96 18.98 -4.32
N ASN A 35 3.16 18.21 -5.04
CA ASN A 35 3.39 17.86 -6.43
C ASN A 35 2.03 17.88 -7.16
N GLY A 36 1.91 18.67 -8.21
CA GLY A 36 0.68 18.80 -8.99
C GLY A 36 0.26 17.52 -9.75
N ASP A 37 1.16 16.56 -9.88
CA ASP A 37 0.89 15.25 -10.47
C ASP A 37 0.14 14.31 -9.51
N TYR A 38 0.32 14.48 -8.19
CA TYR A 38 -0.19 13.55 -7.20
C TYR A 38 -1.61 13.90 -6.75
N HIS A 39 -2.47 12.89 -6.79
CA HIS A 39 -3.84 12.93 -6.31
C HIS A 39 -4.01 11.97 -5.15
N TYR A 40 -4.60 12.44 -4.05
CA TYR A 40 -4.77 11.66 -2.82
C TYR A 40 -6.23 11.29 -2.63
N ALA A 41 -6.48 10.02 -2.29
CA ALA A 41 -7.79 9.55 -1.87
C ALA A 41 -7.69 8.82 -0.53
N TYR A 42 -8.54 9.22 0.42
CA TYR A 42 -8.64 8.64 1.76
C TYR A 42 -9.94 7.85 1.84
N HIS A 43 -9.83 6.53 1.88
CA HIS A 43 -10.99 5.65 1.89
C HIS A 43 -11.33 5.19 3.31
N ILE A 44 -12.59 5.42 3.70
CA ILE A 44 -13.19 4.90 4.91
C ILE A 44 -14.07 3.71 4.54
N CYS A 45 -14.04 2.64 5.32
CA CYS A 45 -14.90 1.48 5.10
C CYS A 45 -16.38 1.89 5.22
N PRO A 46 -17.22 1.69 4.20
CA PRO A 46 -18.60 2.19 4.23
C PRO A 46 -19.52 1.38 5.16
N ASP A 47 -19.13 0.16 5.49
CA ASP A 47 -19.96 -0.84 6.15
C ASP A 47 -19.22 -1.60 7.27
N PHE A 48 -18.15 -1.01 7.78
CA PHE A 48 -17.36 -1.62 8.84
C PHE A 48 -16.94 -0.59 9.90
N LYS A 49 -17.14 -0.96 11.16
CA LYS A 49 -16.76 -0.15 12.33
C LYS A 49 -15.90 -0.97 13.28
N VAL A 50 -15.00 -0.31 13.97
CA VAL A 50 -14.21 -0.86 15.07
C VAL A 50 -14.50 -0.01 16.31
N ASP A 51 -14.93 -0.66 17.39
CA ASP A 51 -15.31 0.01 18.65
C ASP A 51 -16.33 1.15 18.45
N GLY A 52 -17.26 0.96 17.52
CA GLY A 52 -18.30 1.95 17.20
C GLY A 52 -17.85 3.09 16.27
N HIS A 53 -16.57 3.18 15.91
CA HIS A 53 -16.01 4.18 15.00
C HIS A 53 -15.85 3.63 13.59
N GLU A 54 -16.04 4.48 12.59
CA GLU A 54 -15.77 4.12 11.21
C GLU A 54 -14.29 3.73 11.03
N ALA A 55 -14.05 2.58 10.41
CA ALA A 55 -12.71 2.09 10.16
C ALA A 55 -12.16 2.67 8.86
N ARG A 56 -10.91 3.14 8.88
CA ARG A 56 -10.23 3.52 7.65
C ARG A 56 -9.87 2.29 6.83
N ASN A 57 -10.01 2.39 5.53
CA ASN A 57 -9.68 1.31 4.60
C ASN A 57 -8.23 1.45 4.13
N PHE A 58 -7.97 2.40 3.27
CA PHE A 58 -6.63 2.75 2.81
C PHE A 58 -6.57 4.19 2.30
N THR A 59 -5.37 4.70 2.20
CA THR A 59 -5.08 5.97 1.53
C THR A 59 -4.19 5.69 0.33
N VAL A 60 -4.46 6.34 -0.79
CA VAL A 60 -3.64 6.22 -2.00
C VAL A 60 -3.07 7.57 -2.43
N CYS A 61 -1.82 7.56 -2.87
CA CYS A 61 -1.21 8.58 -3.71
C CYS A 61 -1.20 8.06 -5.14
N TYR A 62 -1.93 8.72 -6.03
CA TYR A 62 -2.10 8.34 -7.43
C TYR A 62 -1.48 9.39 -8.35
N SER A 63 -0.64 8.96 -9.28
CA SER A 63 0.02 9.83 -10.26
C SER A 63 -0.85 10.01 -11.51
N ALA A 64 -1.08 11.26 -11.89
CA ALA A 64 -1.73 11.60 -13.15
C ALA A 64 -0.82 11.34 -14.37
N GLU A 65 0.50 11.47 -14.21
CA GLU A 65 1.48 11.19 -15.26
C GLU A 65 1.59 9.68 -15.52
N HIS A 66 1.78 8.89 -14.48
CA HIS A 66 1.90 7.43 -14.61
C HIS A 66 0.56 6.73 -14.83
N HIS A 67 -0.58 7.39 -14.55
CA HIS A 67 -1.91 6.76 -14.48
C HIS A 67 -1.90 5.49 -13.61
N SER A 68 -1.26 5.57 -12.46
CA SER A 68 -0.97 4.42 -11.58
C SER A 68 -0.74 4.88 -10.13
N PRO A 69 -0.98 4.02 -9.13
CA PRO A 69 -0.64 4.35 -7.74
C PRO A 69 0.88 4.49 -7.57
N VAL A 70 1.28 5.47 -6.79
CA VAL A 70 2.67 5.65 -6.33
C VAL A 70 2.87 4.92 -5.01
N TRP A 71 1.90 5.05 -4.11
CA TRP A 71 1.82 4.25 -2.89
C TRP A 71 0.39 4.12 -2.38
N VAL A 72 0.17 3.07 -1.60
CA VAL A 72 -1.06 2.79 -0.85
C VAL A 72 -0.69 2.52 0.60
N ALA A 73 -1.27 3.26 1.53
CA ALA A 73 -1.01 3.14 2.96
C ALA A 73 -2.25 2.61 3.70
N ALA A 74 -2.07 1.66 4.59
CA ALA A 74 -3.18 1.03 5.28
C ALA A 74 -2.78 0.42 6.64
N PRO A 75 -3.71 0.37 7.61
CA PRO A 75 -3.60 -0.53 8.74
C PRO A 75 -3.95 -1.96 8.31
N VAL A 76 -3.22 -2.95 8.78
CA VAL A 76 -3.47 -4.37 8.53
C VAL A 76 -3.71 -5.08 9.87
N HIS A 77 -4.81 -5.81 9.95
CA HIS A 77 -5.23 -6.51 11.17
C HIS A 77 -6.29 -7.56 10.82
N ASN A 78 -6.35 -8.65 11.57
CA ASN A 78 -7.31 -9.74 11.35
C ASN A 78 -8.78 -9.30 11.36
N CYS A 79 -9.13 -8.19 12.01
CA CYS A 79 -10.51 -7.69 12.00
C CYS A 79 -11.01 -7.27 10.61
N TYR A 80 -10.13 -6.97 9.66
CA TYR A 80 -10.49 -6.65 8.27
C TYR A 80 -10.69 -7.89 7.39
N VAL A 81 -10.32 -9.07 7.89
CA VAL A 81 -10.38 -10.32 7.12
C VAL A 81 -11.70 -11.04 7.31
N GLY A 82 -12.24 -11.57 6.23
CA GLY A 82 -13.49 -12.33 6.20
C GLY A 82 -13.60 -13.14 4.92
N SER A 83 -14.79 -13.24 4.36
CA SER A 83 -15.08 -14.07 3.20
C SER A 83 -15.50 -13.31 1.93
N SER A 84 -15.52 -11.98 1.96
CA SER A 84 -15.84 -11.17 0.78
C SER A 84 -14.62 -11.12 -0.16
N GLY A 85 -14.79 -11.56 -1.41
CA GLY A 85 -13.70 -11.66 -2.36
C GLY A 85 -14.11 -11.33 -3.81
N ASN A 86 -15.07 -10.45 -4.00
CA ASN A 86 -15.73 -10.21 -5.28
C ASN A 86 -14.96 -9.31 -6.25
N ARG A 87 -13.75 -9.01 -6.15
CA ARG A 87 -12.92 -8.25 -7.11
C ARG A 87 -13.73 -7.41 -8.13
N ASN A 88 -14.62 -6.56 -7.61
CA ASN A 88 -15.47 -5.68 -8.41
C ASN A 88 -14.68 -4.46 -8.86
N TYR A 89 -13.83 -4.65 -9.87
CA TYR A 89 -12.98 -3.59 -10.40
C TYR A 89 -13.78 -2.43 -10.97
N GLY A 90 -13.34 -1.21 -10.71
CA GLY A 90 -13.95 0.01 -11.22
C GLY A 90 -13.16 1.26 -10.87
N PRO A 91 -13.56 2.40 -11.45
CA PRO A 91 -12.94 3.67 -11.14
C PRO A 91 -13.15 4.07 -9.67
N ASP A 92 -12.15 4.73 -9.12
CA ASP A 92 -12.24 5.37 -7.81
C ASP A 92 -13.08 6.66 -7.92
N PRO A 93 -14.16 6.79 -7.14
CA PRO A 93 -15.02 7.96 -7.25
C PRO A 93 -14.38 9.26 -6.73
N VAL A 94 -13.26 9.17 -6.00
CA VAL A 94 -12.56 10.34 -5.43
C VAL A 94 -11.54 10.92 -6.40
N ILE A 95 -10.92 10.07 -7.23
CA ILE A 95 -9.88 10.49 -8.18
C ILE A 95 -10.51 10.92 -9.51
N PRO A 96 -10.01 11.98 -10.18
CA PRO A 96 -10.55 12.43 -11.44
C PRO A 96 -10.66 11.33 -12.49
N SER A 97 -11.81 11.23 -13.15
CA SER A 97 -12.07 10.19 -14.16
C SER A 97 -11.20 10.32 -15.41
N SER A 98 -10.58 11.49 -15.62
CA SER A 98 -9.68 11.74 -16.75
C SER A 98 -8.33 11.07 -16.65
N ILE A 99 -7.90 10.69 -15.44
CA ILE A 99 -6.56 10.12 -15.18
C ILE A 99 -6.58 8.64 -14.78
N GLN A 100 -7.75 8.01 -14.78
CA GLN A 100 -7.90 6.59 -14.45
C GLN A 100 -8.77 5.88 -15.51
N PRO A 101 -8.71 4.53 -15.61
CA PRO A 101 -9.56 3.81 -16.57
C PRO A 101 -11.04 4.07 -16.34
N SER A 102 -11.80 4.15 -17.42
CA SER A 102 -13.26 4.31 -17.37
C SER A 102 -13.99 2.96 -17.38
N GLY A 103 -15.22 2.97 -16.86
CA GLY A 103 -16.09 1.80 -16.85
C GLY A 103 -15.67 0.72 -15.86
N SER A 104 -16.44 -0.37 -15.86
CA SER A 104 -16.15 -1.54 -15.02
C SER A 104 -15.33 -2.58 -15.81
N LYS A 105 -14.49 -3.33 -15.11
CA LYS A 105 -13.71 -4.45 -15.66
C LYS A 105 -12.66 -4.06 -16.73
N ALA A 106 -12.12 -2.84 -16.68
CA ALA A 106 -10.98 -2.49 -17.53
C ALA A 106 -9.87 -3.55 -17.39
N SER A 107 -9.36 -4.05 -18.52
CA SER A 107 -8.31 -5.06 -18.55
C SER A 107 -6.93 -4.41 -18.63
N MET A 108 -5.95 -5.06 -18.02
CA MET A 108 -4.54 -4.73 -18.19
C MET A 108 -4.00 -5.39 -19.47
N GLY A 109 -3.12 -4.70 -20.19
CA GLY A 109 -2.46 -5.26 -21.38
C GLY A 109 -1.51 -6.40 -21.04
N SER A 110 -1.52 -7.46 -21.87
CA SER A 110 -0.59 -8.59 -21.70
C SER A 110 0.87 -8.13 -21.79
N PRO A 111 1.79 -8.67 -20.98
CA PRO A 111 1.66 -9.83 -20.07
C PRO A 111 1.27 -9.47 -18.64
N TYR A 112 0.69 -8.30 -18.40
CA TYR A 112 0.43 -7.80 -17.06
C TYR A 112 -0.97 -8.15 -16.56
N ASN A 113 -1.06 -8.39 -15.27
CA ASN A 113 -2.30 -8.52 -14.51
C ASN A 113 -2.64 -7.18 -13.82
N ARG A 114 -3.90 -7.06 -13.40
CA ARG A 114 -4.36 -6.03 -12.46
C ARG A 114 -3.85 -6.41 -11.07
N GLY A 115 -2.62 -5.99 -10.76
CA GLY A 115 -2.00 -6.24 -9.47
C GLY A 115 -2.51 -5.29 -8.39
N HIS A 116 -3.03 -5.83 -7.30
CA HIS A 116 -3.39 -5.03 -6.14
C HIS A 116 -2.13 -4.50 -5.44
N MET A 117 -2.16 -3.24 -5.01
CA MET A 117 -1.15 -2.70 -4.09
C MET A 117 -1.45 -3.18 -2.66
N LEU A 118 -2.62 -2.86 -2.13
CA LEU A 118 -3.16 -3.52 -0.93
C LEU A 118 -4.00 -4.70 -1.38
N GLY A 119 -3.68 -5.90 -0.92
CA GLY A 119 -4.27 -7.13 -1.39
C GLY A 119 -5.78 -7.25 -1.09
N ASN A 120 -6.44 -8.07 -1.88
CA ASN A 120 -7.88 -8.29 -1.76
C ASN A 120 -8.25 -9.03 -0.46
N HIS A 121 -7.38 -9.92 0.01
CA HIS A 121 -7.60 -10.71 1.23
C HIS A 121 -7.62 -9.81 2.47
N GLU A 122 -6.73 -8.84 2.58
CA GLU A 122 -6.60 -7.90 3.70
C GLU A 122 -7.84 -7.03 3.90
N ARG A 123 -8.75 -7.03 2.93
CA ARG A 123 -9.99 -6.23 2.92
C ARG A 123 -11.22 -7.06 2.57
N SER A 124 -11.32 -8.26 3.16
CA SER A 124 -12.37 -9.23 2.84
C SER A 124 -13.47 -9.37 3.90
N ARG A 125 -13.48 -8.52 4.95
CA ARG A 125 -14.49 -8.60 6.01
C ARG A 125 -15.89 -8.25 5.55
N THR A 126 -16.00 -7.22 4.71
CA THR A 126 -17.29 -6.74 4.18
C THR A 126 -17.21 -6.52 2.68
N SER A 127 -18.35 -6.53 2.00
CA SER A 127 -18.42 -6.30 0.56
C SER A 127 -18.05 -4.85 0.18
N GLY A 128 -18.35 -3.89 1.05
CA GLY A 128 -18.08 -2.49 0.81
C GLY A 128 -16.58 -2.19 0.85
N MET A 129 -15.85 -2.65 1.88
CA MET A 129 -14.40 -2.48 1.92
C MET A 129 -13.70 -3.25 0.80
N ASN A 130 -14.18 -4.45 0.47
CA ASN A 130 -13.63 -5.25 -0.62
C ASN A 130 -13.85 -4.63 -2.01
N LYS A 131 -14.98 -3.93 -2.20
CA LYS A 131 -15.20 -3.13 -3.41
C LYS A 131 -14.19 -2.00 -3.54
N GLN A 132 -13.91 -1.28 -2.45
CA GLN A 132 -12.94 -0.17 -2.48
C GLN A 132 -11.53 -0.63 -2.84
N VAL A 133 -11.07 -1.76 -2.29
CA VAL A 133 -9.73 -2.29 -2.59
C VAL A 133 -9.60 -2.74 -4.05
N SER A 134 -10.70 -2.88 -4.77
CA SER A 134 -10.74 -3.14 -6.21
C SER A 134 -10.87 -1.88 -7.08
N TYR A 135 -10.76 -0.68 -6.51
CA TYR A 135 -10.65 0.55 -7.30
C TYR A 135 -9.36 0.58 -8.11
N TYR A 136 -9.43 1.14 -9.32
CA TYR A 136 -8.27 1.20 -10.22
C TYR A 136 -7.09 1.95 -9.61
N THR A 137 -7.33 2.85 -8.66
CA THR A 137 -6.29 3.57 -7.93
C THR A 137 -5.47 2.68 -6.98
N ASN A 138 -5.94 1.49 -6.64
CA ASN A 138 -5.19 0.47 -5.90
C ASN A 138 -4.57 -0.60 -6.82
N ILE A 139 -4.58 -0.38 -8.15
CA ILE A 139 -4.15 -1.38 -9.13
C ILE A 139 -2.97 -0.85 -9.93
N ALA A 140 -1.89 -1.62 -9.96
CA ALA A 140 -0.72 -1.39 -10.80
C ALA A 140 -0.52 -2.56 -11.78
N ALA A 141 0.22 -2.30 -12.87
CA ALA A 141 0.60 -3.34 -13.79
C ALA A 141 1.63 -4.26 -13.14
N GLN A 142 1.30 -5.54 -12.95
CA GLN A 142 2.20 -6.56 -12.41
C GLN A 142 2.30 -7.73 -13.38
N HIS A 143 3.52 -8.17 -13.70
CA HIS A 143 3.73 -9.28 -14.65
C HIS A 143 3.06 -10.55 -14.14
N GLY A 144 2.14 -11.10 -14.93
CA GLY A 144 1.20 -12.13 -14.48
C GLY A 144 1.86 -13.42 -14.03
N SER A 145 2.84 -13.92 -14.78
CA SER A 145 3.39 -15.27 -14.56
C SER A 145 4.64 -15.32 -13.69
N THR A 146 5.41 -14.23 -13.60
CA THR A 146 6.68 -14.22 -12.88
C THR A 146 6.64 -13.41 -11.59
N PHE A 147 5.66 -12.52 -11.45
CA PHE A 147 5.64 -11.57 -10.36
C PHE A 147 4.36 -11.64 -9.51
N ASN A 148 3.18 -11.58 -10.14
CA ASN A 148 1.89 -11.36 -9.47
C ASN A 148 1.24 -12.62 -8.88
N THR A 149 1.37 -13.77 -9.51
CA THR A 149 0.58 -14.97 -9.14
C THR A 149 1.40 -16.25 -9.07
N GLY A 150 0.92 -17.19 -8.25
CA GLY A 150 1.37 -18.58 -8.25
C GLY A 150 2.89 -18.73 -8.19
N ASP A 151 3.50 -18.52 -7.03
CA ASP A 151 4.95 -18.57 -6.86
C ASP A 151 5.70 -17.41 -7.57
N GLY A 152 4.97 -16.34 -7.94
CA GLY A 152 5.56 -15.09 -8.42
C GLY A 152 6.29 -14.36 -7.29
N ALA A 153 7.35 -13.61 -7.63
CA ALA A 153 8.21 -12.98 -6.64
C ALA A 153 7.45 -12.02 -5.71
N TRP A 154 6.49 -11.25 -6.23
CA TRP A 154 5.67 -10.37 -5.43
C TRP A 154 4.66 -11.14 -4.57
N ASN A 155 4.03 -12.18 -5.11
CA ASN A 155 3.15 -13.07 -4.36
C ASN A 155 3.86 -13.68 -3.16
N ASN A 156 5.11 -14.15 -3.33
CA ASN A 156 5.90 -14.72 -2.25
C ASN A 156 6.28 -13.66 -1.20
N LEU A 157 6.46 -12.41 -1.61
CA LEU A 157 6.65 -11.30 -0.67
C LEU A 157 5.35 -10.97 0.10
N GLU A 158 4.20 -10.97 -0.56
CA GLU A 158 2.90 -10.79 0.12
C GLU A 158 2.70 -11.87 1.18
N ASP A 159 2.96 -13.14 0.85
CA ASP A 159 2.90 -14.26 1.80
C ASP A 159 3.89 -14.06 2.98
N LYS A 160 5.08 -13.53 2.72
CA LYS A 160 6.06 -13.19 3.77
C LYS A 160 5.58 -12.05 4.66
N ILE A 161 4.91 -11.04 4.11
CA ILE A 161 4.35 -9.93 4.90
C ILE A 161 3.24 -10.43 5.84
N ASP A 162 2.50 -11.44 5.46
CA ASP A 162 1.49 -12.07 6.32
C ASP A 162 2.09 -12.64 7.62
N ASP A 163 3.35 -13.03 7.62
CA ASP A 163 4.07 -13.47 8.84
C ASP A 163 4.29 -12.32 9.85
N TYR A 164 4.21 -11.06 9.38
CA TYR A 164 4.33 -9.87 10.25
C TYR A 164 3.02 -9.50 10.95
N TRP A 165 1.90 -10.13 10.59
CA TRP A 165 0.63 -9.89 11.25
C TRP A 165 0.70 -10.31 12.72
N CYS A 166 -0.01 -9.55 13.57
CA CYS A 166 0.04 -9.76 15.00
C CYS A 166 -1.30 -9.33 15.64
N ALA A 167 -1.42 -9.51 16.94
CA ALA A 167 -2.60 -9.06 17.68
C ALA A 167 -2.71 -7.53 17.77
N ASP A 168 -1.57 -6.82 17.71
CA ASP A 168 -1.55 -5.38 17.49
C ASP A 168 -1.73 -5.08 15.99
N THR A 169 -1.84 -3.81 15.63
CA THR A 169 -1.97 -3.42 14.22
C THR A 169 -0.60 -3.38 13.53
N LEU A 170 -0.50 -3.98 12.36
CA LEU A 170 0.58 -3.77 11.41
C LEU A 170 0.20 -2.59 10.51
N TYR A 171 1.07 -1.60 10.38
CA TYR A 171 0.90 -0.48 9.47
C TYR A 171 1.79 -0.70 8.25
N VAL A 172 1.20 -0.64 7.06
CA VAL A 172 1.92 -0.88 5.81
C VAL A 172 1.83 0.31 4.86
N VAL A 173 2.89 0.49 4.08
CA VAL A 173 2.87 1.33 2.88
C VAL A 173 3.41 0.48 1.74
N VAL A 174 2.56 0.18 0.78
CA VAL A 174 2.92 -0.55 -0.44
C VAL A 174 3.15 0.49 -1.54
N GLY A 175 4.32 0.50 -2.13
CA GLY A 175 4.70 1.49 -3.12
C GLY A 175 5.15 0.91 -4.44
N ALA A 176 5.04 1.72 -5.48
CA ALA A 176 5.50 1.45 -6.84
C ALA A 176 6.50 2.52 -7.27
N TYR A 177 7.60 2.10 -7.87
CA TYR A 177 8.68 2.98 -8.33
C TYR A 177 8.81 2.87 -9.84
N TYR A 178 9.02 3.97 -10.53
CA TYR A 178 8.93 4.04 -12.00
C TYR A 178 10.24 4.40 -12.67
N ASP A 179 11.23 4.91 -11.91
CA ASP A 179 12.54 5.21 -12.45
C ASP A 179 13.42 3.95 -12.55
N LYS A 180 14.57 4.09 -13.19
CA LYS A 180 15.54 2.99 -13.30
C LYS A 180 16.03 2.56 -11.91
N TRP A 181 15.93 1.27 -11.68
CA TRP A 181 16.39 0.69 -10.42
C TRP A 181 16.95 -0.72 -10.66
N THR A 182 17.94 -1.10 -9.88
CA THR A 182 18.57 -2.43 -9.93
C THR A 182 18.64 -2.98 -8.52
N ASP A 183 18.20 -4.23 -8.33
CA ASP A 183 18.23 -4.91 -7.04
C ASP A 183 19.63 -5.41 -6.66
N SER A 184 19.74 -6.01 -5.47
CA SER A 184 20.98 -6.60 -4.95
C SER A 184 21.49 -7.80 -5.75
N TYR A 185 20.64 -8.36 -6.61
CA TYR A 185 20.94 -9.54 -7.45
C TYR A 185 21.26 -9.16 -8.90
N GLY A 186 21.22 -7.87 -9.23
CA GLY A 186 21.47 -7.36 -10.56
C GLY A 186 20.26 -7.33 -11.50
N ASN A 187 19.04 -7.58 -10.99
CA ASN A 187 17.85 -7.49 -11.81
C ASN A 187 17.41 -6.02 -11.96
N SER A 188 17.09 -5.63 -13.17
CA SER A 188 16.62 -4.29 -13.52
C SER A 188 15.49 -4.39 -14.54
N ALA A 189 14.28 -3.96 -14.17
CA ALA A 189 13.17 -3.89 -15.10
C ALA A 189 13.29 -2.63 -15.98
N PRO A 190 13.05 -2.73 -17.29
CA PRO A 190 13.03 -1.56 -18.15
C PRO A 190 11.78 -0.72 -17.90
N GLN A 191 11.90 0.60 -18.02
CA GLN A 191 10.75 1.51 -18.04
C GLN A 191 9.87 1.21 -19.25
N ARG A 192 8.59 0.97 -19.03
CA ARG A 192 7.61 0.60 -20.06
C ARG A 192 6.23 1.12 -19.68
N SER A 193 5.34 1.14 -20.65
CA SER A 193 3.92 1.40 -20.46
C SER A 193 3.11 0.24 -21.03
N THR A 194 1.87 0.11 -20.60
CA THR A 194 0.90 -0.86 -21.11
C THR A 194 -0.49 -0.24 -21.17
N SER A 195 -1.43 -0.90 -21.83
CA SER A 195 -2.83 -0.45 -21.80
C SER A 195 -3.49 -0.84 -20.49
N PHE A 196 -4.35 0.04 -19.98
CA PHE A 196 -5.26 -0.25 -18.89
C PHE A 196 -6.65 0.27 -19.28
N GLY A 197 -7.49 -0.63 -19.82
CA GLY A 197 -8.76 -0.24 -20.41
C GLY A 197 -8.58 0.76 -21.56
N ASN A 198 -9.11 1.96 -21.40
CA ASN A 198 -9.07 3.03 -22.39
C ASN A 198 -7.89 4.01 -22.23
N ILE A 199 -6.99 3.77 -21.27
CA ILE A 199 -5.82 4.61 -21.05
C ILE A 199 -4.52 3.81 -21.15
N THR A 200 -3.40 4.50 -21.22
CA THR A 200 -2.06 3.93 -21.05
C THR A 200 -1.61 4.19 -19.62
N THR A 201 -1.03 3.19 -18.98
CA THR A 201 -0.45 3.27 -17.64
C THR A 201 1.02 2.89 -17.69
N ASP A 202 1.85 3.50 -16.88
CA ASP A 202 3.24 3.08 -16.76
C ASP A 202 3.36 1.82 -15.91
N VAL A 203 4.37 1.01 -16.24
CA VAL A 203 4.67 -0.23 -15.54
C VAL A 203 5.76 0.07 -14.51
N PRO A 204 5.53 -0.17 -13.22
CA PRO A 204 6.55 0.00 -12.20
C PRO A 204 7.80 -0.82 -12.49
N THR A 205 8.96 -0.27 -12.24
CA THR A 205 10.25 -0.99 -12.35
C THR A 205 10.57 -1.77 -11.09
N MET A 206 10.04 -1.31 -9.96
CA MET A 206 10.22 -1.92 -8.65
C MET A 206 8.99 -1.67 -7.79
N PHE A 207 8.68 -2.61 -6.90
CA PHE A 207 7.69 -2.46 -5.84
C PHE A 207 8.37 -2.55 -4.48
N TYR A 208 7.78 -1.90 -3.48
CA TYR A 208 8.26 -1.99 -2.11
C TYR A 208 7.08 -2.11 -1.13
N THR A 209 7.34 -2.73 0.01
CA THR A 209 6.42 -2.74 1.15
C THR A 209 7.17 -2.30 2.40
N LEU A 210 6.65 -1.27 3.06
CA LEU A 210 7.14 -0.78 4.34
C LEU A 210 6.21 -1.24 5.45
N CYS A 211 6.78 -1.74 6.53
CA CYS A 211 6.06 -2.26 7.69
C CYS A 211 6.46 -1.49 8.95
N LEU A 212 5.48 -1.17 9.80
CA LEU A 212 5.67 -0.66 11.15
C LEU A 212 4.72 -1.38 12.11
N ARG A 213 5.23 -1.91 13.20
CA ARG A 213 4.43 -2.49 14.28
C ARG A 213 5.15 -2.42 15.63
N THR A 214 4.47 -2.82 16.71
CA THR A 214 5.14 -3.09 17.97
C THR A 214 5.97 -4.38 17.84
N LYS A 215 7.16 -4.43 18.45
CA LYS A 215 8.03 -5.63 18.43
C LYS A 215 7.33 -6.87 18.96
N LYS A 216 6.63 -6.72 20.11
CA LYS A 216 5.94 -7.85 20.76
C LYS A 216 4.67 -8.29 20.04
N GLY A 217 4.03 -7.41 19.26
CA GLY A 217 2.83 -7.71 18.49
C GLY A 217 1.55 -7.98 19.30
N ASN A 218 1.60 -7.91 20.62
CA ASN A 218 0.45 -8.19 21.51
C ASN A 218 0.41 -7.26 22.73
N THR A 219 0.81 -6.04 22.55
CA THR A 219 0.97 -5.05 23.62
C THR A 219 -0.31 -4.33 23.98
N ASN A 220 -1.28 -4.31 23.06
CA ASN A 220 -2.48 -3.49 23.15
C ASN A 220 -2.16 -1.98 23.26
N LYS A 221 -0.97 -1.56 22.81
CA LYS A 221 -0.53 -0.17 22.76
C LYS A 221 -0.64 0.39 21.34
N SER A 222 -1.02 1.64 21.24
CA SER A 222 -0.87 2.38 19.98
C SER A 222 0.61 2.62 19.71
N VAL A 223 1.06 2.43 18.48
CA VAL A 223 2.43 2.77 18.04
C VAL A 223 2.78 4.24 18.27
N LEU A 224 1.77 5.12 18.33
CA LEU A 224 1.94 6.55 18.63
C LEU A 224 2.44 6.81 20.05
N ASN A 225 2.23 5.84 20.96
CA ASN A 225 2.56 5.94 22.38
C ASN A 225 3.73 5.02 22.78
N CYS A 226 4.41 4.43 21.81
CA CYS A 226 5.53 3.52 22.02
C CYS A 226 6.86 4.28 21.99
N ALA A 227 7.82 3.83 22.80
CA ALA A 227 9.22 4.20 22.65
C ALA A 227 9.84 3.49 21.44
N ALA A 228 10.97 3.97 20.95
CA ALA A 228 11.61 3.41 19.74
C ALA A 228 12.02 1.93 19.92
N ASP A 229 12.43 1.53 21.10
CA ASP A 229 12.80 0.14 21.42
C ASP A 229 11.60 -0.82 21.54
N GLU A 230 10.38 -0.28 21.63
CA GLU A 230 9.13 -1.05 21.58
C GLU A 230 8.61 -1.28 20.15
N LEU A 231 9.18 -0.57 19.15
CA LEU A 231 8.76 -0.58 17.76
C LEU A 231 9.75 -1.31 16.86
N GLN A 232 9.25 -1.83 15.74
CA GLN A 232 10.10 -2.30 14.65
C GLN A 232 9.56 -1.81 13.31
N CYS A 233 10.50 -1.52 12.42
CA CYS A 233 10.24 -1.24 11.01
C CYS A 233 10.97 -2.28 10.15
N ALA A 234 10.41 -2.55 8.99
CA ALA A 234 11.06 -3.29 7.91
C ALA A 234 10.61 -2.72 6.56
N ALA A 235 11.50 -2.77 5.58
CA ALA A 235 11.16 -2.46 4.20
C ALA A 235 11.62 -3.62 3.33
N PHE A 236 10.79 -4.00 2.38
CA PHE A 236 11.12 -4.99 1.35
C PHE A 236 11.03 -4.32 -0.01
N VAL A 237 11.95 -4.65 -0.88
CA VAL A 237 12.00 -4.17 -2.28
C VAL A 237 12.05 -5.35 -3.20
N MET A 238 11.32 -5.26 -4.32
CA MET A 238 11.28 -6.32 -5.32
C MET A 238 11.36 -5.72 -6.72
N SER A 239 12.43 -6.02 -7.47
CA SER A 239 12.52 -5.65 -8.87
C SER A 239 11.39 -6.30 -9.65
N HIS A 240 10.72 -5.57 -10.53
CA HIS A 240 9.69 -6.14 -11.40
C HIS A 240 10.27 -7.14 -12.44
N ALA A 241 11.61 -7.17 -12.57
CA ALA A 241 12.33 -8.17 -13.34
C ALA A 241 12.69 -9.44 -12.55
N MET A 242 12.34 -9.49 -11.26
CA MET A 242 12.59 -10.68 -10.44
C MET A 242 11.85 -11.90 -11.00
N GLY A 243 12.54 -13.02 -11.02
CA GLY A 243 12.02 -14.26 -11.57
C GLY A 243 11.02 -14.96 -10.66
N LYS A 244 10.19 -15.82 -11.25
CA LYS A 244 9.31 -16.74 -10.53
C LYS A 244 10.12 -17.65 -9.60
N GLY A 245 9.56 -17.97 -8.42
CA GLY A 245 10.20 -18.84 -7.43
C GLY A 245 11.19 -18.11 -6.50
N HIS A 246 11.28 -16.79 -6.58
CA HIS A 246 12.09 -16.03 -5.65
C HIS A 246 11.33 -15.84 -4.32
N ASP A 247 11.86 -16.43 -3.26
CA ASP A 247 11.42 -16.17 -1.89
C ASP A 247 12.17 -14.96 -1.33
N PRO A 248 11.50 -14.07 -0.57
CA PRO A 248 12.14 -12.91 0.05
C PRO A 248 13.31 -13.30 0.97
N GLN A 249 14.41 -12.59 0.80
CA GLN A 249 15.67 -12.83 1.52
C GLN A 249 16.22 -11.52 2.09
N ALA A 250 17.29 -11.61 2.87
CA ALA A 250 17.95 -10.42 3.42
C ALA A 250 18.39 -9.40 2.35
N GLY A 251 18.71 -9.86 1.14
CA GLY A 251 19.05 -8.99 0.00
C GLY A 251 17.87 -8.13 -0.51
N ASP A 252 16.63 -8.51 -0.19
CA ASP A 252 15.43 -7.76 -0.54
C ASP A 252 15.03 -6.75 0.55
N MET A 253 15.68 -6.80 1.71
CA MET A 253 15.37 -5.91 2.83
C MET A 253 16.14 -4.59 2.74
N ARG A 254 15.50 -3.54 3.22
CA ARG A 254 16.06 -2.19 3.36
C ARG A 254 15.54 -1.57 4.66
N SER A 255 16.16 -0.49 5.09
CA SER A 255 15.55 0.39 6.08
C SER A 255 14.48 1.27 5.43
N VAL A 256 13.52 1.73 6.21
CA VAL A 256 12.53 2.71 5.74
C VAL A 256 13.21 3.97 5.23
N LYS A 257 14.29 4.40 5.90
CA LYS A 257 15.07 5.57 5.51
C LYS A 257 15.71 5.45 4.13
N GLU A 258 16.23 4.27 3.76
CA GLU A 258 16.75 4.04 2.41
C GLU A 258 15.66 4.22 1.34
N ILE A 259 14.42 3.82 1.65
CA ILE A 259 13.29 4.03 0.72
C ILE A 259 12.85 5.49 0.70
N GLU A 260 12.90 6.22 1.84
CA GLU A 260 12.69 7.67 1.87
C GLU A 260 13.70 8.41 0.97
N GLU A 261 14.98 8.06 1.06
CA GLU A 261 16.06 8.64 0.25
C GLU A 261 15.89 8.34 -1.24
N LEU A 262 15.43 7.12 -1.58
CA LEU A 262 15.18 6.71 -2.95
C LEU A 262 13.98 7.41 -3.58
N THR A 263 12.88 7.52 -2.83
CA THR A 263 11.58 7.97 -3.35
C THR A 263 11.29 9.44 -3.13
N GLY A 264 11.99 10.07 -2.17
CA GLY A 264 11.74 11.45 -1.75
C GLY A 264 10.51 11.62 -0.84
N PHE A 265 9.79 10.53 -0.51
CA PHE A 265 8.67 10.58 0.44
C PHE A 265 9.18 10.49 1.89
N THR A 266 8.35 10.94 2.83
CA THR A 266 8.56 10.72 4.27
C THR A 266 7.48 9.78 4.77
N PHE A 267 7.89 8.62 5.26
CA PHE A 267 6.98 7.56 5.74
C PHE A 267 6.87 7.56 7.26
N PHE A 268 5.75 7.06 7.78
CA PHE A 268 5.47 6.95 9.21
C PHE A 268 5.72 8.24 10.00
N ALA A 269 5.50 9.39 9.37
CA ALA A 269 5.81 10.71 9.93
C ALA A 269 5.01 11.00 11.22
N ASN A 270 3.84 10.40 11.38
CA ASN A 270 3.01 10.55 12.57
C ASN A 270 3.48 9.67 13.75
N VAL A 271 4.51 8.84 13.55
CA VAL A 271 5.10 7.99 14.59
C VAL A 271 6.55 8.44 14.80
N PRO A 272 6.80 9.46 15.63
CA PRO A 272 8.13 10.09 15.73
C PRO A 272 9.21 9.14 16.25
N ASN A 273 8.82 8.07 16.95
CA ASN A 273 9.74 7.07 17.48
C ASN A 273 9.90 5.85 16.56
N ALA A 274 9.34 5.87 15.34
CA ALA A 274 9.53 4.77 14.38
C ALA A 274 11.02 4.59 14.06
N PRO A 275 11.59 3.37 14.26
CA PRO A 275 13.02 3.09 14.07
C PRO A 275 13.33 2.90 12.56
N LYS A 276 13.31 4.01 11.80
CA LYS A 276 13.38 3.99 10.33
C LYS A 276 14.77 3.66 9.77
N ASP A 277 15.82 3.81 10.58
CA ASP A 277 17.22 3.56 10.17
C ASP A 277 17.63 2.09 10.30
N THR A 278 16.80 1.25 10.92
CA THR A 278 17.15 -0.12 11.27
C THR A 278 16.08 -1.11 10.82
N TYR A 279 16.51 -2.33 10.56
CA TYR A 279 15.66 -3.51 10.36
C TYR A 279 16.42 -4.74 10.82
N ASN A 280 15.70 -5.82 11.12
CA ASN A 280 16.33 -7.07 11.49
C ASN A 280 16.14 -8.08 10.35
N ALA A 281 17.23 -8.47 9.71
CA ALA A 281 17.20 -9.41 8.58
C ALA A 281 16.84 -10.85 8.99
N SER A 282 16.72 -11.09 10.29
CA SER A 282 16.30 -12.40 10.84
C SER A 282 14.79 -12.46 11.16
N ASP A 283 14.09 -11.36 11.02
CA ASP A 283 12.65 -11.25 11.33
C ASP A 283 11.77 -11.78 10.20
#